data_bb7682eb304cef5438e75698287253b0
#
_entry.id   bb7682eb304cef5438e75698287253b0
#
_cell.length_a   1.000
_cell.length_b   1.000
_cell.length_c   1.000
_cell.angle_alpha   90.00
_cell.angle_beta   90.00
_cell.angle_gamma   90.00
#
_symmetry.space_group_name_H-M   'P 1'
#
loop_
_entity.id
_entity.type
_entity.pdbx_description
1 polymer ?
#
loop_
_entity_poly.entity_id
_entity_poly.type
_entity_poly.pdbx_seq_one_letter_code
_entity_poly.pdbx_strand_id
1 'polypeptide(L)'
;VHSTPLLPGDYVKKGAVLATLENPDFILLQQSYLEAHAQTEYLEAEYHRQERLSSQEAASQKRFQQSKADYLSMKSRLEAAAAQLTILGVTPGDLLKDGIRPYLEVKSPLNGYVTGMTLNLGKYINAGEPVCEVIDKGETLLCLTAYEKDLDDLTPGSRIQFRVNGMGKQTFDATLLSVGQEVDAVNRSLEIYARVKGNHERFRPGMYVTARVE
;
A
#
# COMPACT_ATOMS: atom_id res chain seq x y z
N VAL A 1 0.78 10.82 16.91
CA VAL A 1 -0.35 11.17 16.04
C VAL A 1 -0.70 12.62 16.24
N HIS A 2 -0.61 13.43 15.17
CA HIS A 2 -0.96 14.86 15.23
C HIS A 2 -2.46 15.07 15.04
N SER A 3 -3.05 14.42 14.04
CA SER A 3 -4.50 14.49 13.83
C SER A 3 -5.05 13.20 13.22
N THR A 4 -6.30 12.94 13.47
CA THR A 4 -7.11 11.91 12.81
C THR A 4 -8.53 12.47 12.64
N PRO A 5 -8.93 12.83 11.41
CA PRO A 5 -10.23 13.42 11.15
C PRO A 5 -11.37 12.40 11.06
N LEU A 6 -11.05 11.09 11.13
CA LEU A 6 -11.96 9.99 10.83
C LEU A 6 -12.48 9.30 12.07
N LEU A 7 -13.70 8.77 11.94
CA LEU A 7 -14.33 7.90 12.92
C LEU A 7 -14.41 6.47 12.38
N PRO A 8 -14.41 5.45 13.26
CA PRO A 8 -14.69 4.09 12.85
C PRO A 8 -16.04 4.00 12.11
N GLY A 9 -16.03 3.40 10.92
CA GLY A 9 -17.22 3.29 10.06
C GLY A 9 -17.31 4.34 8.96
N ASP A 10 -16.46 5.35 8.96
CA ASP A 10 -16.43 6.35 7.89
C ASP A 10 -15.99 5.73 6.56
N TYR A 11 -16.60 6.19 5.47
CA TYR A 11 -16.18 5.83 4.12
C TYR A 11 -15.09 6.77 3.64
N VAL A 12 -14.00 6.21 3.14
CA VAL A 12 -12.86 6.93 2.59
C VAL A 12 -12.60 6.53 1.14
N LYS A 13 -12.14 7.49 0.36
CA LYS A 13 -11.66 7.24 -1.00
C LYS A 13 -10.15 6.96 -0.97
N LYS A 14 -9.66 6.22 -1.96
CA LYS A 14 -8.22 6.06 -2.19
C LYS A 14 -7.53 7.41 -2.23
N GLY A 15 -6.45 7.56 -1.46
CA GLY A 15 -5.69 8.82 -1.32
C GLY A 15 -6.21 9.77 -0.24
N ALA A 16 -7.38 9.50 0.37
CA ALA A 16 -7.86 10.30 1.49
C ALA A 16 -6.93 10.18 2.71
N VAL A 17 -6.70 11.28 3.40
CA VAL A 17 -5.84 11.32 4.60
C VAL A 17 -6.58 10.65 5.76
N LEU A 18 -5.99 9.59 6.31
CA LEU A 18 -6.49 8.85 7.46
C LEU A 18 -5.99 9.46 8.78
N ALA A 19 -4.74 9.87 8.79
CA ALA A 19 -4.08 10.50 9.92
C ALA A 19 -2.88 11.33 9.47
N THR A 20 -2.45 12.25 10.32
CA THR A 20 -1.17 12.94 10.19
C THR A 20 -0.26 12.61 11.36
N LEU A 21 1.01 12.37 11.07
CA LEU A 21 2.00 11.97 12.06
C LEU A 21 3.11 13.02 12.14
N GLU A 22 3.57 13.32 13.36
CA GLU A 22 4.80 14.05 13.60
C GLU A 22 5.95 13.05 13.57
N ASN A 23 6.93 13.30 12.70
CA ASN A 23 8.12 12.47 12.58
C ASN A 23 9.34 13.34 12.22
N PRO A 24 10.28 13.53 13.17
CA PRO A 24 11.51 14.30 12.92
C PRO A 24 12.35 13.72 11.78
N ASP A 25 12.42 12.39 11.64
CA ASP A 25 13.20 11.75 10.58
C ASP A 25 12.61 12.05 9.18
N PHE A 26 11.30 12.25 9.11
CA PHE A 26 10.64 12.69 7.88
C PHE A 26 11.08 14.11 7.46
N ILE A 27 11.28 15.00 8.41
CA ILE A 27 11.81 16.35 8.15
C ILE A 27 13.27 16.26 7.67
N LEU A 28 14.09 15.47 8.33
CA LEU A 28 15.50 15.25 7.96
C LEU A 28 15.63 14.62 6.56
N LEU A 29 14.76 13.68 6.22
CA LEU A 29 14.75 13.08 4.89
C LEU A 29 14.44 14.09 3.79
N GLN A 30 13.46 14.98 4.02
CA GLN A 30 13.13 16.07 3.10
C GLN A 30 14.29 17.05 2.92
N GLN A 31 14.94 17.43 4.04
CA GLN A 31 16.14 18.26 4.03
C GLN A 31 17.25 17.59 3.20
N SER A 32 17.55 16.32 3.47
CA SER A 32 18.58 15.56 2.76
C SER A 32 18.30 15.48 1.25
N TYR A 33 17.03 15.34 0.84
CA TYR A 33 16.65 15.38 -0.56
C TYR A 33 16.94 16.74 -1.19
N LEU A 34 16.52 17.84 -0.55
CA LEU A 34 16.71 19.20 -1.08
C LEU A 34 18.21 19.56 -1.18
N GLU A 35 19.00 19.18 -0.18
CA GLU A 35 20.45 19.38 -0.21
C GLU A 35 21.12 18.58 -1.33
N ALA A 36 20.75 17.27 -1.45
CA ALA A 36 21.27 16.42 -2.51
C ALA A 36 20.87 16.93 -3.91
N HIS A 37 19.66 17.48 -4.06
CA HIS A 37 19.19 18.06 -5.32
C HIS A 37 20.06 19.26 -5.71
N ALA A 38 20.22 20.24 -4.82
CA ALA A 38 21.02 21.42 -5.09
C ALA A 38 22.50 21.08 -5.38
N GLN A 39 23.05 20.14 -4.63
CA GLN A 39 24.44 19.68 -4.84
C GLN A 39 24.61 18.93 -6.17
N THR A 40 23.61 18.14 -6.56
CA THR A 40 23.64 17.40 -7.84
C THR A 40 23.62 18.36 -9.02
N GLU A 41 22.79 19.40 -9.00
CA GLU A 41 22.77 20.43 -10.05
C GLU A 41 24.13 21.13 -10.21
N TYR A 42 24.75 21.47 -9.09
CA TYR A 42 26.10 22.08 -9.13
C TYR A 42 27.14 21.12 -9.70
N LEU A 43 27.18 19.87 -9.23
CA LEU A 43 28.15 18.87 -9.68
C LEU A 43 27.92 18.44 -11.13
N GLU A 44 26.69 18.41 -11.61
CA GLU A 44 26.38 18.16 -13.02
C GLU A 44 26.94 19.25 -13.93
N ALA A 45 26.74 20.50 -13.54
CA ALA A 45 27.30 21.64 -14.28
C ALA A 45 28.84 21.60 -14.30
N GLU A 46 29.48 21.24 -13.17
CA GLU A 46 30.94 21.07 -13.07
C GLU A 46 31.44 19.88 -13.93
N TYR A 47 30.76 18.74 -13.86
CA TYR A 47 31.07 17.58 -14.68
C TYR A 47 31.06 17.94 -16.19
N HIS A 48 30.02 18.60 -16.68
CA HIS A 48 29.94 19.01 -18.09
C HIS A 48 30.98 20.06 -18.44
N ARG A 49 31.38 20.92 -17.52
CA ARG A 49 32.47 21.89 -17.74
C ARG A 49 33.80 21.17 -17.89
N GLN A 50 34.10 20.22 -17.01
CA GLN A 50 35.34 19.44 -17.07
C GLN A 50 35.38 18.49 -18.28
N GLU A 51 34.25 17.96 -18.69
CA GLU A 51 34.11 17.15 -19.91
C GLU A 51 34.55 17.95 -21.16
N ARG A 52 34.09 19.17 -21.31
CA ARG A 52 34.48 20.05 -22.41
C ARG A 52 35.96 20.43 -22.38
N LEU A 53 36.52 20.66 -21.20
CA LEU A 53 37.94 21.00 -21.05
C LEU A 53 38.85 19.79 -21.27
N SER A 54 38.46 18.62 -20.89
CA SER A 54 39.25 17.37 -21.04
C SER A 54 39.43 16.96 -22.49
N SER A 55 38.51 17.35 -23.36
CA SER A 55 38.64 17.10 -24.80
C SER A 55 39.75 17.88 -25.46
N GLN A 56 40.31 18.90 -24.79
CA GLN A 56 41.33 19.80 -25.32
C GLN A 56 42.74 19.56 -24.75
N GLU A 57 42.89 18.97 -23.56
CA GLU A 57 44.20 18.75 -22.92
C GLU A 57 44.23 17.50 -22.01
N ALA A 58 45.31 16.69 -22.12
CA ALA A 58 45.46 15.44 -21.34
C ALA A 58 45.59 15.66 -19.83
N ALA A 59 46.08 16.80 -19.36
CA ALA A 59 46.19 17.13 -17.92
C ALA A 59 44.83 17.31 -17.21
N SER A 60 43.76 17.49 -17.97
CA SER A 60 42.40 17.69 -17.42
C SER A 60 41.64 16.37 -17.20
N GLN A 61 42.14 15.24 -17.68
CA GLN A 61 41.45 13.92 -17.54
C GLN A 61 41.21 13.51 -16.11
N LYS A 62 42.19 13.73 -15.21
CA LYS A 62 42.03 13.39 -13.79
C LYS A 62 40.91 14.21 -13.13
N ARG A 63 40.85 15.51 -13.45
CA ARG A 63 39.74 16.39 -12.95
C ARG A 63 38.39 15.99 -13.49
N PHE A 64 38.35 15.63 -14.77
CA PHE A 64 37.13 15.12 -15.39
C PHE A 64 36.63 13.85 -14.70
N GLN A 65 37.51 12.86 -14.47
CA GLN A 65 37.13 11.64 -13.77
C GLN A 65 36.66 11.89 -12.35
N GLN A 66 37.33 12.82 -11.63
CA GLN A 66 36.93 13.20 -10.29
C GLN A 66 35.53 13.84 -10.30
N SER A 67 35.30 14.87 -11.16
CA SER A 67 34.01 15.53 -11.26
C SER A 67 32.88 14.58 -11.66
N LYS A 68 33.16 13.62 -12.53
CA LYS A 68 32.22 12.55 -12.89
C LYS A 68 31.88 11.68 -11.70
N ALA A 69 32.87 11.25 -10.92
CA ALA A 69 32.66 10.41 -9.73
C ALA A 69 31.83 11.15 -8.66
N ASP A 70 32.14 12.43 -8.43
CA ASP A 70 31.44 13.27 -7.47
C ASP A 70 29.96 13.48 -7.88
N TYR A 71 29.72 13.77 -9.15
CA TYR A 71 28.38 13.89 -9.70
C TYR A 71 27.57 12.61 -9.55
N LEU A 72 28.13 11.46 -9.98
CA LEU A 72 27.43 10.17 -9.90
C LEU A 72 27.16 9.75 -8.45
N SER A 73 28.09 10.01 -7.53
CA SER A 73 27.89 9.74 -6.11
C SER A 73 26.73 10.55 -5.54
N MET A 74 26.69 11.86 -5.86
CA MET A 74 25.61 12.72 -5.35
C MET A 74 24.26 12.39 -6.01
N LYS A 75 24.26 12.07 -7.30
CA LYS A 75 23.09 11.61 -8.01
C LYS A 75 22.48 10.36 -7.37
N SER A 76 23.31 9.39 -6.98
CA SER A 76 22.83 8.19 -6.27
C SER A 76 22.20 8.52 -4.92
N ARG A 77 22.75 9.49 -4.18
CA ARG A 77 22.16 9.96 -2.92
C ARG A 77 20.82 10.64 -3.14
N LEU A 78 20.72 11.49 -4.16
CA LEU A 78 19.47 12.13 -4.56
C LEU A 78 18.40 11.11 -4.91
N GLU A 79 18.75 10.13 -5.74
CA GLU A 79 17.82 9.06 -6.15
C GLU A 79 17.35 8.22 -4.95
N ALA A 80 18.25 7.91 -4.01
CA ALA A 80 17.90 7.18 -2.80
C ALA A 80 16.94 7.98 -1.90
N ALA A 81 17.19 9.26 -1.70
CA ALA A 81 16.31 10.13 -0.91
C ALA A 81 14.95 10.31 -1.60
N ALA A 82 14.93 10.46 -2.92
CA ALA A 82 13.70 10.53 -3.71
C ALA A 82 12.85 9.25 -3.60
N ALA A 83 13.51 8.08 -3.66
CA ALA A 83 12.84 6.79 -3.50
C ALA A 83 12.22 6.64 -2.11
N GLN A 84 12.92 7.03 -1.05
CA GLN A 84 12.41 7.00 0.32
C GLN A 84 11.18 7.92 0.49
N LEU A 85 11.21 9.13 -0.06
CA LEU A 85 10.07 10.05 -0.07
C LEU A 85 8.87 9.47 -0.80
N THR A 86 9.11 8.83 -1.94
CA THR A 86 8.06 8.18 -2.74
C THR A 86 7.37 7.05 -1.97
N ILE A 87 8.14 6.23 -1.24
CA ILE A 87 7.60 5.18 -0.35
C ILE A 87 6.69 5.78 0.73
N LEU A 88 7.03 6.97 1.23
CA LEU A 88 6.20 7.69 2.20
C LEU A 88 5.01 8.45 1.56
N GLY A 89 4.79 8.27 0.25
CA GLY A 89 3.69 8.91 -0.48
C GLY A 89 3.91 10.39 -0.78
N VAL A 90 5.15 10.86 -0.73
CA VAL A 90 5.52 12.23 -1.08
C VAL A 90 6.15 12.27 -2.47
N THR A 91 5.62 13.12 -3.34
CA THR A 91 6.23 13.39 -4.64
C THR A 91 7.43 14.32 -4.45
N PRO A 92 8.68 13.87 -4.78
CA PRO A 92 9.86 14.68 -4.52
C PRO A 92 9.83 16.07 -5.20
N GLY A 93 9.25 16.17 -6.39
CA GLY A 93 9.11 17.43 -7.11
C GLY A 93 8.22 18.46 -6.41
N ASP A 94 7.29 18.02 -5.57
CA ASP A 94 6.44 18.96 -4.82
C ASP A 94 7.24 19.69 -3.73
N LEU A 95 8.28 19.04 -3.16
CA LEU A 95 9.13 19.67 -2.15
C LEU A 95 9.94 20.84 -2.69
N LEU A 96 10.29 20.81 -3.98
CA LEU A 96 11.01 21.92 -4.63
C LEU A 96 10.11 23.16 -4.79
N LYS A 97 8.80 22.97 -4.83
CA LYS A 97 7.82 24.05 -4.99
C LYS A 97 7.26 24.52 -3.65
N ASP A 98 6.84 23.57 -2.82
CA ASP A 98 6.05 23.83 -1.61
C ASP A 98 6.92 23.88 -0.34
N GLY A 99 8.18 23.42 -0.41
CA GLY A 99 9.08 23.34 0.72
C GLY A 99 8.81 22.14 1.64
N ILE A 100 9.47 22.13 2.82
CA ILE A 100 9.39 21.04 3.80
C ILE A 100 8.02 21.00 4.45
N ARG A 101 7.41 19.79 4.49
CA ARG A 101 6.15 19.52 5.16
C ARG A 101 6.40 19.02 6.58
N PRO A 102 5.75 19.62 7.60
CA PRO A 102 6.01 19.25 9.00
C PRO A 102 5.40 17.91 9.40
N TYR A 103 4.37 17.46 8.69
CA TYR A 103 3.61 16.25 9.02
C TYR A 103 3.64 15.23 7.90
N LEU A 104 3.77 13.96 8.28
CA LEU A 104 3.59 12.83 7.38
C LEU A 104 2.11 12.46 7.30
N GLU A 105 1.55 12.45 6.09
CA GLU A 105 0.17 12.04 5.83
C GLU A 105 0.09 10.53 5.58
N VAL A 106 -0.69 9.83 6.39
CA VAL A 106 -1.08 8.44 6.14
C VAL A 106 -2.34 8.44 5.30
N LYS A 107 -2.25 7.92 4.09
CA LYS A 107 -3.35 7.92 3.10
C LYS A 107 -3.94 6.54 2.90
N SER A 108 -5.24 6.50 2.59
CA SER A 108 -5.92 5.25 2.26
C SER A 108 -5.40 4.66 0.94
N PRO A 109 -5.01 3.38 0.90
CA PRO A 109 -4.56 2.73 -0.33
C PRO A 109 -5.72 2.36 -1.27
N LEU A 110 -6.96 2.34 -0.76
CA LEU A 110 -8.15 1.91 -1.50
C LEU A 110 -9.39 2.70 -1.05
N ASN A 111 -10.50 2.51 -1.79
CA ASN A 111 -11.80 3.01 -1.37
C ASN A 111 -12.42 2.02 -0.38
N GLY A 112 -12.97 2.50 0.73
CA GLY A 112 -13.55 1.57 1.70
C GLY A 112 -14.00 2.21 2.99
N TYR A 113 -14.36 1.38 3.94
CA TYR A 113 -14.82 1.79 5.27
C TYR A 113 -13.72 1.58 6.31
N VAL A 114 -13.46 2.61 7.09
CA VAL A 114 -12.45 2.57 8.16
C VAL A 114 -12.94 1.70 9.33
N THR A 115 -12.11 0.79 9.79
CA THR A 115 -12.37 -0.07 10.94
C THR A 115 -11.08 -0.28 11.74
N GLY A 116 -11.16 -0.92 12.91
CA GLY A 116 -9.99 -1.26 13.71
C GLY A 116 -9.11 -0.06 14.08
N MET A 117 -9.70 1.14 14.21
CA MET A 117 -8.95 2.36 14.48
C MET A 117 -8.31 2.30 15.88
N THR A 118 -6.98 2.28 15.91
CA THR A 118 -6.18 2.26 17.15
C THR A 118 -5.59 3.63 17.49
N LEU A 119 -5.93 4.65 16.70
CA LEU A 119 -5.37 5.99 16.79
C LEU A 119 -6.10 6.85 17.83
N ASN A 120 -5.31 7.49 18.69
CA ASN A 120 -5.73 8.60 19.53
C ASN A 120 -4.74 9.75 19.34
N LEU A 121 -5.22 10.99 19.48
CA LEU A 121 -4.37 12.18 19.46
C LEU A 121 -3.26 12.06 20.51
N GLY A 122 -2.03 12.39 20.12
CA GLY A 122 -0.86 12.27 20.99
C GLY A 122 -0.30 10.85 21.13
N LYS A 123 -0.98 9.82 20.61
CA LYS A 123 -0.44 8.45 20.67
C LYS A 123 0.86 8.33 19.86
N TYR A 124 1.86 7.70 20.46
CA TYR A 124 3.06 7.27 19.76
C TYR A 124 2.78 5.97 19.01
N ILE A 125 3.27 5.87 17.78
CA ILE A 125 3.11 4.68 16.91
C ILE A 125 4.48 4.20 16.51
N ASN A 126 4.73 2.91 16.71
CA ASN A 126 5.95 2.26 16.26
C ASN A 126 5.85 1.88 14.78
N ALA A 127 7.00 1.76 14.13
CA ALA A 127 7.05 1.21 12.78
C ALA A 127 6.47 -0.21 12.75
N GLY A 128 5.55 -0.48 11.81
CA GLY A 128 4.84 -1.76 11.72
C GLY A 128 3.56 -1.87 12.57
N GLU A 129 3.27 -0.90 13.44
CA GLU A 129 2.01 -0.88 14.18
C GLU A 129 0.84 -0.48 13.26
N PRO A 130 -0.26 -1.26 13.23
CA PRO A 130 -1.41 -0.92 12.39
C PRO A 130 -2.10 0.35 12.91
N VAL A 131 -2.42 1.23 11.99
CA VAL A 131 -3.09 2.51 12.25
C VAL A 131 -4.61 2.35 12.26
N CYS A 132 -5.12 1.72 11.22
CA CYS A 132 -6.52 1.30 11.04
C CYS A 132 -6.56 0.29 9.89
N GLU A 133 -7.72 -0.30 9.71
CA GLU A 133 -8.02 -1.15 8.56
C GLU A 133 -9.02 -0.43 7.66
N VAL A 134 -8.89 -0.60 6.34
CA VAL A 134 -9.86 -0.10 5.37
C VAL A 134 -10.43 -1.29 4.62
N ILE A 135 -11.73 -1.52 4.79
CA ILE A 135 -12.45 -2.63 4.18
C ILE A 135 -13.09 -2.17 2.88
N ASP A 136 -12.63 -2.75 1.77
CA ASP A 136 -13.30 -2.62 0.47
C ASP A 136 -14.53 -3.52 0.45
N LYS A 137 -15.69 -2.93 0.10
CA LYS A 137 -16.92 -3.68 -0.12
C LYS A 137 -17.21 -3.95 -1.60
N GLY A 138 -16.28 -3.61 -2.48
CA GLY A 138 -16.47 -3.77 -3.92
C GLY A 138 -16.62 -5.22 -4.36
N GLU A 139 -15.91 -6.15 -3.72
CA GLU A 139 -16.03 -7.59 -3.96
C GLU A 139 -16.15 -8.34 -2.65
N THR A 140 -17.30 -9.00 -2.44
CA THR A 140 -17.48 -9.90 -1.30
C THR A 140 -17.18 -11.33 -1.73
N LEU A 141 -16.20 -11.94 -1.07
CA LEU A 141 -15.85 -13.34 -1.24
C LEU A 141 -16.41 -14.17 -0.08
N LEU A 142 -16.90 -15.34 -0.41
CA LEU A 142 -17.20 -16.38 0.56
C LEU A 142 -15.95 -17.24 0.71
N CYS A 143 -15.51 -17.45 1.95
CA CYS A 143 -14.59 -18.51 2.30
C CYS A 143 -15.43 -19.62 2.93
N LEU A 144 -15.48 -20.77 2.28
CA LEU A 144 -16.28 -21.92 2.71
C LEU A 144 -15.34 -23.09 2.96
N THR A 145 -15.72 -23.91 3.96
CA THR A 145 -15.03 -25.16 4.26
C THR A 145 -15.75 -26.30 3.54
N ALA A 146 -15.07 -26.98 2.63
CA ALA A 146 -15.54 -28.18 1.97
C ALA A 146 -14.81 -29.41 2.50
N TYR A 147 -15.46 -30.58 2.46
CA TYR A 147 -14.83 -31.81 2.88
C TYR A 147 -14.22 -32.56 1.71
N GLU A 148 -13.16 -33.32 1.94
CA GLU A 148 -12.45 -34.12 0.94
C GLU A 148 -13.39 -35.02 0.10
N LYS A 149 -14.44 -35.58 0.70
CA LYS A 149 -15.45 -36.38 0.02
C LYS A 149 -16.30 -35.65 -1.03
N ASP A 150 -16.36 -34.32 -0.94
CA ASP A 150 -17.19 -33.48 -1.81
C ASP A 150 -16.36 -32.81 -2.93
N LEU A 151 -15.06 -33.15 -3.03
CA LEU A 151 -14.12 -32.52 -3.97
C LEU A 151 -14.48 -32.75 -5.45
N ASP A 152 -14.99 -33.91 -5.79
CA ASP A 152 -15.30 -34.27 -7.17
C ASP A 152 -16.41 -33.39 -7.76
N ASP A 153 -17.26 -32.81 -6.91
CA ASP A 153 -18.36 -31.93 -7.29
C ASP A 153 -17.95 -30.43 -7.32
N LEU A 154 -16.72 -30.12 -6.89
CA LEU A 154 -16.23 -28.75 -6.74
C LEU A 154 -15.45 -28.27 -7.97
N THR A 155 -16.15 -27.87 -9.00
CA THR A 155 -15.52 -27.32 -10.21
C THR A 155 -15.59 -25.79 -10.22
N PRO A 156 -14.49 -25.07 -10.49
CA PRO A 156 -14.53 -23.63 -10.66
C PRO A 156 -15.59 -23.23 -11.71
N GLY A 157 -16.44 -22.26 -11.35
CA GLY A 157 -17.61 -21.86 -12.16
C GLY A 157 -18.93 -22.43 -11.66
N SER A 158 -18.94 -23.46 -10.79
CA SER A 158 -20.16 -24.02 -10.22
C SER A 158 -20.96 -22.97 -9.45
N ARG A 159 -22.28 -23.10 -9.49
CA ARG A 159 -23.20 -22.25 -8.74
C ARG A 159 -23.24 -22.70 -7.29
N ILE A 160 -23.15 -21.73 -6.40
CA ILE A 160 -23.28 -21.93 -4.97
C ILE A 160 -24.48 -21.14 -4.48
N GLN A 161 -25.38 -21.80 -3.77
CA GLN A 161 -26.42 -21.15 -3.01
C GLN A 161 -26.03 -21.06 -1.54
N PHE A 162 -26.17 -19.89 -0.95
CA PHE A 162 -25.82 -19.71 0.46
C PHE A 162 -26.86 -18.90 1.23
N ARG A 163 -26.88 -19.09 2.54
CA ARG A 163 -27.67 -18.34 3.51
C ARG A 163 -26.74 -17.73 4.54
N VAL A 164 -27.04 -16.50 4.93
CA VAL A 164 -26.29 -15.79 5.99
C VAL A 164 -27.01 -15.97 7.31
N ASN A 165 -26.30 -16.40 8.33
CA ASN A 165 -26.84 -16.52 9.67
C ASN A 165 -27.28 -15.15 10.17
N GLY A 166 -28.52 -15.04 10.66
CA GLY A 166 -29.11 -13.78 11.11
C GLY A 166 -29.84 -12.97 10.05
N MET A 167 -29.82 -13.37 8.74
CA MET A 167 -30.58 -12.71 7.67
C MET A 167 -31.88 -13.47 7.27
N GLY A 168 -32.41 -14.28 8.17
CA GLY A 168 -33.64 -15.04 7.94
C GLY A 168 -33.48 -16.18 6.94
N LYS A 169 -34.53 -16.45 6.13
CA LYS A 169 -34.54 -17.57 5.19
C LYS A 169 -34.09 -17.20 3.77
N GLN A 170 -33.58 -15.98 3.58
CA GLN A 170 -33.16 -15.49 2.26
C GLN A 170 -31.94 -16.28 1.77
N THR A 171 -32.01 -16.74 0.52
CA THR A 171 -30.93 -17.43 -0.19
C THR A 171 -30.26 -16.47 -1.17
N PHE A 172 -28.97 -16.55 -1.28
CA PHE A 172 -28.15 -15.76 -2.17
C PHE A 172 -27.32 -16.67 -3.07
N ASP A 173 -26.88 -16.15 -4.21
CA ASP A 173 -26.10 -16.87 -5.19
C ASP A 173 -24.63 -16.41 -5.17
N ALA A 174 -23.75 -17.38 -5.37
CA ALA A 174 -22.33 -17.16 -5.60
C ALA A 174 -21.81 -18.07 -6.70
N THR A 175 -20.61 -17.77 -7.20
CA THR A 175 -19.93 -18.63 -8.19
C THR A 175 -18.61 -19.08 -7.57
N LEU A 176 -18.34 -20.38 -7.61
CA LEU A 176 -17.08 -20.97 -7.17
C LEU A 176 -15.93 -20.41 -8.02
N LEU A 177 -14.93 -19.80 -7.38
CA LEU A 177 -13.76 -19.23 -8.04
C LEU A 177 -12.58 -20.21 -8.03
N SER A 178 -12.29 -20.73 -6.86
CA SER A 178 -11.14 -21.60 -6.66
C SER A 178 -11.37 -22.55 -5.50
N VAL A 179 -10.64 -23.67 -5.60
CA VAL A 179 -10.57 -24.71 -4.59
C VAL A 179 -9.16 -24.69 -4.01
N GLY A 180 -9.03 -24.62 -2.70
CA GLY A 180 -7.74 -24.67 -2.01
C GLY A 180 -6.96 -25.93 -2.39
N GLN A 181 -5.65 -25.82 -2.36
CA GLN A 181 -4.76 -26.97 -2.68
C GLN A 181 -4.22 -27.65 -1.42
N GLU A 182 -4.51 -27.11 -0.26
CA GLU A 182 -4.08 -27.64 1.04
C GLU A 182 -5.27 -28.20 1.78
N VAL A 183 -5.14 -29.46 2.23
CA VAL A 183 -6.14 -30.14 3.05
C VAL A 183 -5.71 -30.04 4.51
N ASP A 184 -6.58 -29.51 5.36
CA ASP A 184 -6.41 -29.57 6.81
C ASP A 184 -6.46 -31.03 7.26
N ALA A 185 -5.33 -31.55 7.75
CA ALA A 185 -5.17 -32.93 8.13
C ALA A 185 -6.03 -33.35 9.35
N VAL A 186 -6.44 -32.37 10.17
CA VAL A 186 -7.26 -32.62 11.38
C VAL A 186 -8.72 -32.84 11.01
N ASN A 187 -9.24 -31.92 10.18
CA ASN A 187 -10.65 -31.87 9.81
C ASN A 187 -10.96 -32.52 8.47
N ARG A 188 -9.95 -32.94 7.70
CA ARG A 188 -10.05 -33.42 6.33
C ARG A 188 -10.90 -32.50 5.47
N SER A 189 -10.60 -31.22 5.57
CA SER A 189 -11.32 -30.16 4.89
C SER A 189 -10.36 -29.25 4.15
N LEU A 190 -10.89 -28.53 3.19
CA LEU A 190 -10.16 -27.54 2.42
C LEU A 190 -10.99 -26.27 2.29
N GLU A 191 -10.33 -25.16 2.07
CA GLU A 191 -10.98 -23.88 1.83
C GLU A 191 -11.35 -23.76 0.37
N ILE A 192 -12.57 -23.29 0.11
CA ILE A 192 -13.03 -22.91 -1.22
C ILE A 192 -13.47 -21.45 -1.20
N TYR A 193 -13.22 -20.76 -2.30
CA TYR A 193 -13.53 -19.35 -2.44
C TYR A 193 -14.56 -19.16 -3.53
N ALA A 194 -15.61 -18.40 -3.20
CA ALA A 194 -16.68 -18.11 -4.15
C ALA A 194 -17.00 -16.60 -4.17
N ARG A 195 -17.31 -16.08 -5.35
CA ARG A 195 -17.72 -14.69 -5.54
C ARG A 195 -19.24 -14.58 -5.43
N VAL A 196 -19.70 -13.71 -4.54
CA VAL A 196 -21.12 -13.42 -4.37
C VAL A 196 -21.65 -12.68 -5.60
N LYS A 197 -22.84 -13.05 -6.07
CA LYS A 197 -23.54 -12.36 -7.15
C LYS A 197 -24.51 -11.31 -6.59
N GLY A 198 -24.56 -10.14 -7.22
CA GLY A 198 -25.55 -9.11 -6.91
C GLY A 198 -25.06 -8.06 -5.91
N ASN A 199 -26.01 -7.45 -5.16
CA ASN A 199 -25.69 -6.36 -4.23
C ASN A 199 -25.02 -6.89 -2.95
N HIS A 200 -23.78 -6.44 -2.71
CA HIS A 200 -22.94 -6.88 -1.61
C HIS A 200 -22.99 -5.97 -0.37
N GLU A 201 -23.68 -4.85 -0.43
CA GLU A 201 -23.69 -3.83 0.64
C GLU A 201 -24.17 -4.35 2.00
N ARG A 202 -24.99 -5.41 1.98
CA ARG A 202 -25.56 -6.03 3.19
C ARG A 202 -24.60 -6.96 3.91
N PHE A 203 -23.56 -7.45 3.22
CA PHE A 203 -22.62 -8.40 3.79
C PHE A 203 -21.46 -7.68 4.49
N ARG A 204 -20.99 -8.26 5.57
CA ARG A 204 -19.85 -7.77 6.33
C ARG A 204 -18.86 -8.91 6.54
N PRO A 205 -17.54 -8.64 6.47
CA PRO A 205 -16.54 -9.63 6.83
C PRO A 205 -16.82 -10.23 8.21
N GLY A 206 -16.60 -11.55 8.35
CA GLY A 206 -16.87 -12.27 9.60
C GLY A 206 -18.31 -12.78 9.78
N MET A 207 -19.21 -12.54 8.82
CA MET A 207 -20.54 -13.18 8.85
C MET A 207 -20.44 -14.67 8.54
N TYR A 208 -21.13 -15.48 9.35
CA TYR A 208 -21.23 -16.92 9.11
C TYR A 208 -22.28 -17.22 8.07
N VAL A 209 -21.95 -18.18 7.21
CA VAL A 209 -22.82 -18.61 6.11
C VAL A 209 -22.91 -20.14 6.08
N THR A 210 -24.04 -20.64 5.57
CA THR A 210 -24.21 -22.05 5.19
C THR A 210 -24.47 -22.09 3.69
N ALA A 211 -23.73 -22.91 2.97
CA ALA A 211 -23.78 -22.99 1.51
C ALA A 211 -24.05 -24.40 1.03
N ARG A 212 -24.58 -24.50 -0.21
CA ARG A 212 -24.72 -25.74 -1.00
C ARG A 212 -24.19 -25.47 -2.39
N VAL A 213 -23.47 -26.43 -2.93
CA VAL A 213 -23.01 -26.45 -4.33
C VAL A 213 -24.10 -27.15 -5.16
N GLU A 214 -24.44 -26.58 -6.29
CA GLU A 214 -25.38 -27.14 -7.29
C GLU A 214 -24.63 -27.64 -8.52
#